data_83452390b7b986ebe731da1c42002eaa
#
_entry.id   83452390b7b986ebe731da1c42002eaa
#
_cell.length_a   1.000
_cell.length_b   1.000
_cell.length_c   1.000
_cell.angle_alpha   90.00
_cell.angle_beta   90.00
_cell.angle_gamma   90.00
#
_symmetry.space_group_name_H-M   'P 1'
#
loop_
_entity.id
_entity.type
_entity.pdbx_description
1 polymer ?
#
loop_
_entity_poly.entity_id
_entity_poly.type
_entity_poly.pdbx_seq_one_letter_code
_entity_poly.pdbx_strand_id
1 'polypeptide(L)'
;MVLNDVKLNRIDIIFLAAGCVIFLLFVFDLTGARILFNGDASSASFLLSTLTQSLAALFAITFSVLIIAIEFSASKYTPKVLHFLLASIFKDVQIAGIIVFFFAAMFVNFITLAHVSGAAVPNNIRVFASLGVALTAFCFLLILNLFRRIPRFFNPEDIIDNIKAAALTENGPRENTELIKILGDIIRKETLQGNVDVASDALTALEDVSVYNFKNGREGLNEEVLEQLFDIARTATRIHDTSTEIEVVNSIRAACVATINEDSKYLGGFRYLREVGILALDRSRGIVHSQLLLSVSHLFTDLISYAKEKERHTQALFSIMQFFILGGFYNANHESVANHIIEDIRSVCTQREVEVAFNGVIEKKETLRSYFGGRDPEDAIRDFHDALMAY
;
A
#
# COMPACT_ATOMS: atom_id res chain seq x y z
N MET A 1 1.91 -3.56 -23.81
CA MET A 1 1.16 -2.29 -23.94
C MET A 1 -0.32 -2.67 -23.95
N VAL A 2 -0.89 -2.83 -22.75
CA VAL A 2 -2.30 -3.23 -22.57
C VAL A 2 -3.06 -1.92 -22.41
N LEU A 3 -3.87 -1.56 -23.40
CA LEU A 3 -4.94 -0.57 -23.26
C LEU A 3 -5.96 -1.21 -22.32
N ASN A 4 -5.72 -1.06 -21.02
CA ASN A 4 -6.73 -1.40 -20.01
C ASN A 4 -7.97 -0.57 -20.31
N ASP A 5 -9.11 -1.24 -20.34
CA ASP A 5 -10.45 -0.69 -20.48
C ASP A 5 -10.61 0.55 -19.59
N VAL A 6 -10.40 1.72 -20.19
CA VAL A 6 -10.70 3.00 -19.56
C VAL A 6 -12.22 3.04 -19.46
N LYS A 7 -12.77 2.54 -18.34
CA LYS A 7 -14.18 2.79 -17.97
C LYS A 7 -14.32 4.30 -17.82
N LEU A 8 -14.62 4.98 -18.93
CA LEU A 8 -14.98 6.40 -18.93
C LEU A 8 -16.18 6.57 -17.98
N ASN A 9 -15.93 7.24 -16.87
CA ASN A 9 -17.01 7.59 -15.94
C ASN A 9 -17.94 8.56 -16.65
N ARG A 10 -19.25 8.53 -16.34
CA ARG A 10 -20.28 9.44 -16.95
C ARG A 10 -19.82 10.90 -16.96
N ILE A 11 -19.04 11.32 -15.98
CA ILE A 11 -18.57 12.69 -15.85
C ILE A 11 -17.39 12.96 -16.78
N ASP A 12 -16.51 11.98 -17.05
CA ASP A 12 -15.42 12.14 -18.04
C ASP A 12 -16.00 12.33 -19.45
N ILE A 13 -17.13 11.68 -19.73
CA ILE A 13 -17.91 11.88 -20.97
C ILE A 13 -18.44 13.32 -21.05
N ILE A 14 -18.95 13.89 -19.94
CA ILE A 14 -19.42 15.27 -19.90
C ILE A 14 -18.29 16.26 -20.17
N PHE A 15 -17.10 16.06 -19.57
CA PHE A 15 -15.94 16.90 -19.83
C PHE A 15 -15.45 16.79 -21.26
N LEU A 16 -15.43 15.58 -21.82
CA LEU A 16 -15.10 15.37 -23.23
C LEU A 16 -16.11 16.06 -24.16
N ALA A 17 -17.39 15.92 -23.88
CA ALA A 17 -18.46 16.58 -24.64
C ALA A 17 -18.34 18.11 -24.57
N ALA A 18 -18.10 18.68 -23.38
CA ALA A 18 -17.88 20.11 -23.21
C ALA A 18 -16.64 20.59 -23.97
N GLY A 19 -15.54 19.84 -23.94
CA GLY A 19 -14.35 20.12 -24.75
C GLY A 19 -14.61 20.09 -26.25
N CYS A 20 -15.39 19.11 -26.72
CA CYS A 20 -15.82 19.04 -28.12
C CYS A 20 -16.69 20.23 -28.52
N VAL A 21 -17.59 20.69 -27.64
CA VAL A 21 -18.42 21.88 -27.91
C VAL A 21 -17.54 23.14 -28.04
N ILE A 22 -16.57 23.34 -27.13
CA ILE A 22 -15.63 24.46 -27.20
C ILE A 22 -14.84 24.41 -28.50
N PHE A 23 -14.35 23.24 -28.89
CA PHE A 23 -13.61 23.04 -30.14
C PHE A 23 -14.49 23.33 -31.37
N LEU A 24 -15.72 22.87 -31.40
CA LEU A 24 -16.67 23.16 -32.47
C LEU A 24 -16.97 24.66 -32.56
N LEU A 25 -17.21 25.34 -31.45
CA LEU A 25 -17.40 26.79 -31.43
C LEU A 25 -16.19 27.53 -32.02
N PHE A 26 -14.97 27.08 -31.69
CA PHE A 26 -13.75 27.63 -32.28
C PHE A 26 -13.67 27.38 -33.79
N VAL A 27 -13.98 26.17 -34.26
CA VAL A 27 -14.00 25.85 -35.71
C VAL A 27 -15.04 26.66 -36.41
N PHE A 28 -16.25 26.85 -35.84
CA PHE A 28 -17.26 27.74 -36.43
C PHE A 28 -16.79 29.21 -36.50
N ASP A 29 -16.04 29.67 -35.50
CA ASP A 29 -15.49 31.03 -35.52
C ASP A 29 -14.45 31.21 -36.66
N LEU A 30 -13.64 30.16 -36.96
CA LEU A 30 -12.74 30.11 -38.08
C LEU A 30 -13.46 30.24 -39.45
N THR A 31 -14.70 29.76 -39.56
CA THR A 31 -15.51 29.90 -40.78
C THR A 31 -16.16 31.28 -40.95
N GLY A 32 -15.86 32.21 -40.03
CA GLY A 32 -16.35 33.58 -40.08
C GLY A 32 -17.65 33.84 -39.31
N ALA A 33 -18.13 32.86 -38.53
CA ALA A 33 -19.37 32.99 -37.72
C ALA A 33 -19.25 34.01 -36.57
N ARG A 34 -18.03 34.42 -36.19
CA ARG A 34 -17.71 35.44 -35.16
C ARG A 34 -18.44 35.21 -33.85
N ILE A 35 -18.48 33.96 -33.39
CA ILE A 35 -19.23 33.54 -32.18
C ILE A 35 -18.42 33.85 -30.93
N LEU A 36 -17.11 33.53 -30.92
CA LEU A 36 -16.27 33.64 -29.71
C LEU A 36 -15.74 35.09 -29.54
N PHE A 37 -15.38 35.76 -30.60
CA PHE A 37 -14.93 37.14 -30.53
C PHE A 37 -15.44 37.98 -31.72
N ASN A 38 -16.20 39.05 -31.39
CA ASN A 38 -16.69 40.03 -32.38
C ASN A 38 -16.61 41.45 -31.80
N GLY A 39 -15.38 41.86 -31.46
CA GLY A 39 -15.12 43.16 -30.90
C GLY A 39 -14.07 43.96 -31.66
N ASP A 40 -13.86 45.23 -31.25
CA ASP A 40 -12.77 46.10 -31.67
C ASP A 40 -11.45 45.79 -30.92
N ALA A 41 -10.40 46.51 -31.21
CA ALA A 41 -9.08 46.35 -30.62
C ALA A 41 -9.09 46.59 -29.13
N SER A 42 -9.91 47.54 -28.62
CA SER A 42 -10.01 47.82 -27.20
C SER A 42 -10.69 46.71 -26.44
N SER A 43 -11.76 46.16 -27.02
CA SER A 43 -12.48 44.99 -26.45
C SER A 43 -11.60 43.71 -26.48
N ALA A 44 -10.80 43.51 -27.54
CA ALA A 44 -9.84 42.43 -27.62
C ALA A 44 -8.77 42.51 -26.50
N SER A 45 -8.18 43.70 -26.37
CA SER A 45 -7.15 43.97 -25.37
C SER A 45 -7.68 43.76 -23.95
N PHE A 46 -8.86 44.29 -23.65
CA PHE A 46 -9.50 44.10 -22.34
C PHE A 46 -9.80 42.62 -22.06
N LEU A 47 -10.43 41.92 -23.00
CA LEU A 47 -10.77 40.49 -22.90
C LEU A 47 -9.52 39.65 -22.64
N LEU A 48 -8.51 39.78 -23.46
CA LEU A 48 -7.28 38.96 -23.39
C LEU A 48 -6.50 39.26 -22.10
N SER A 49 -6.43 40.52 -21.67
CA SER A 49 -5.83 40.90 -20.39
C SER A 49 -6.57 40.26 -19.22
N THR A 50 -7.92 40.36 -19.21
CA THR A 50 -8.75 39.76 -18.16
C THR A 50 -8.62 38.21 -18.14
N LEU A 51 -8.61 37.56 -19.29
CA LEU A 51 -8.44 36.11 -19.40
C LEU A 51 -7.06 35.69 -18.89
N THR A 52 -6.00 36.40 -19.24
CA THR A 52 -4.64 36.11 -18.78
C THR A 52 -4.53 36.23 -17.26
N GLN A 53 -5.09 37.32 -16.68
CA GLN A 53 -5.12 37.54 -15.23
C GLN A 53 -5.94 36.45 -14.51
N SER A 54 -7.11 36.09 -15.08
CA SER A 54 -7.98 35.05 -14.52
C SER A 54 -7.29 33.69 -14.54
N LEU A 55 -6.60 33.35 -15.65
CA LEU A 55 -5.80 32.13 -15.72
C LEU A 55 -4.68 32.13 -14.69
N ALA A 56 -3.90 33.21 -14.57
CA ALA A 56 -2.81 33.30 -13.61
C ALA A 56 -3.32 33.12 -12.17
N ALA A 57 -4.42 33.78 -11.79
CA ALA A 57 -5.05 33.64 -10.49
C ALA A 57 -5.54 32.21 -10.24
N LEU A 58 -6.17 31.61 -11.23
CA LEU A 58 -6.70 30.25 -11.13
C LEU A 58 -5.58 29.23 -10.98
N PHE A 59 -4.48 29.39 -11.71
CA PHE A 59 -3.28 28.57 -11.59
C PHE A 59 -2.68 28.67 -10.17
N ALA A 60 -2.54 29.89 -9.65
CA ALA A 60 -2.01 30.11 -8.32
C ALA A 60 -2.88 29.44 -7.23
N ILE A 61 -4.20 29.57 -7.32
CA ILE A 61 -5.14 28.93 -6.39
C ILE A 61 -5.03 27.41 -6.49
N THR A 62 -5.02 26.86 -7.71
CA THR A 62 -4.95 25.41 -7.95
C THR A 62 -3.65 24.83 -7.37
N PHE A 63 -2.54 25.52 -7.60
CA PHE A 63 -1.23 25.10 -7.09
C PHE A 63 -1.18 25.18 -5.56
N SER A 64 -1.75 26.23 -4.96
CA SER A 64 -1.85 26.37 -3.51
C SER A 64 -2.68 25.27 -2.87
N VAL A 65 -3.83 24.91 -3.47
CA VAL A 65 -4.67 23.80 -2.98
C VAL A 65 -3.93 22.46 -3.11
N LEU A 66 -3.19 22.26 -4.20
CA LEU A 66 -2.40 21.03 -4.38
C LEU A 66 -1.28 20.94 -3.32
N ILE A 67 -0.57 22.04 -3.03
CA ILE A 67 0.45 22.07 -1.97
C ILE A 67 -0.15 21.77 -0.60
N ILE A 68 -1.26 22.41 -0.26
CA ILE A 68 -1.98 22.17 1.00
C ILE A 68 -2.39 20.69 1.09
N ALA A 69 -2.88 20.12 -0.02
CA ALA A 69 -3.22 18.72 -0.12
C ALA A 69 -2.02 17.81 0.21
N ILE A 70 -0.89 18.09 -0.39
CA ILE A 70 0.37 17.37 -0.18
C ILE A 70 0.85 17.52 1.27
N GLU A 71 0.84 18.72 1.83
CA GLU A 71 1.24 18.97 3.22
C GLU A 71 0.34 18.23 4.22
N PHE A 72 -0.97 18.23 3.98
CA PHE A 72 -1.92 17.49 4.81
C PHE A 72 -1.64 15.99 4.75
N SER A 73 -1.42 15.42 3.56
CA SER A 73 -1.05 14.01 3.40
C SER A 73 0.29 13.71 4.06
N ALA A 74 1.28 14.63 3.96
CA ALA A 74 2.58 14.50 4.61
C ALA A 74 2.49 14.48 6.14
N SER A 75 1.60 15.29 6.72
CA SER A 75 1.39 15.29 8.16
C SER A 75 0.74 13.99 8.66
N LYS A 76 -0.10 13.39 7.82
CA LYS A 76 -0.80 12.14 8.11
C LYS A 76 0.07 10.91 7.93
N TYR A 77 0.99 10.92 6.95
CA TYR A 77 1.82 9.78 6.57
C TYR A 77 3.31 10.05 6.81
N THR A 78 4.13 9.05 6.54
CA THR A 78 5.60 9.21 6.65
C THR A 78 6.16 10.00 5.45
N PRO A 79 7.37 10.61 5.57
CA PRO A 79 8.01 11.31 4.45
C PRO A 79 8.19 10.45 3.20
N LYS A 80 8.30 9.13 3.35
CA LYS A 80 8.43 8.18 2.23
C LYS A 80 7.12 8.10 1.41
N VAL A 81 5.97 8.06 2.10
CA VAL A 81 4.65 8.10 1.44
C VAL A 81 4.51 9.39 0.63
N LEU A 82 4.92 10.51 1.21
CA LEU A 82 4.90 11.80 0.52
C LEU A 82 5.74 11.77 -0.76
N HIS A 83 6.97 11.24 -0.69
CA HIS A 83 7.83 11.13 -1.87
C HIS A 83 7.21 10.25 -2.97
N PHE A 84 6.58 9.13 -2.57
CA PHE A 84 5.85 8.26 -3.51
C PHE A 84 4.67 8.98 -4.15
N LEU A 85 3.84 9.68 -3.36
CA LEU A 85 2.70 10.45 -3.86
C LEU A 85 3.14 11.55 -4.82
N LEU A 86 4.16 12.33 -4.48
CA LEU A 86 4.72 13.35 -5.36
C LEU A 86 5.22 12.76 -6.67
N ALA A 87 6.00 11.67 -6.60
CA ALA A 87 6.49 11.00 -7.79
C ALA A 87 5.35 10.47 -8.66
N SER A 88 4.27 9.96 -8.06
CA SER A 88 3.07 9.51 -8.76
C SER A 88 2.34 10.68 -9.43
N ILE A 89 2.16 11.80 -8.73
CA ILE A 89 1.50 13.01 -9.25
C ILE A 89 2.28 13.57 -10.46
N PHE A 90 3.60 13.68 -10.35
CA PHE A 90 4.42 14.22 -11.44
C PHE A 90 4.59 13.25 -12.62
N LYS A 91 4.44 11.95 -12.41
CA LYS A 91 4.40 10.95 -13.48
C LYS A 91 3.04 10.89 -14.19
N ASP A 92 1.99 11.47 -13.61
CA ASP A 92 0.66 11.52 -14.25
C ASP A 92 0.70 12.46 -15.46
N VAL A 93 0.68 11.86 -16.65
CA VAL A 93 0.67 12.56 -17.94
C VAL A 93 -0.47 13.57 -18.05
N GLN A 94 -1.59 13.34 -17.33
CA GLN A 94 -2.73 14.24 -17.35
C GLN A 94 -2.44 15.53 -16.57
N ILE A 95 -1.78 15.44 -15.43
CA ILE A 95 -1.39 16.64 -14.65
C ILE A 95 -0.34 17.44 -15.41
N ALA A 96 0.67 16.76 -15.96
CA ALA A 96 1.66 17.40 -16.82
C ALA A 96 0.98 18.08 -18.03
N GLY A 97 0.01 17.39 -18.66
CA GLY A 97 -0.78 17.92 -19.76
C GLY A 97 -1.56 19.19 -19.37
N ILE A 98 -2.20 19.20 -18.20
CA ILE A 98 -2.92 20.38 -17.67
C ILE A 98 -1.97 21.56 -17.53
N ILE A 99 -0.79 21.36 -16.94
CA ILE A 99 0.21 22.41 -16.76
C ILE A 99 0.66 22.97 -18.11
N VAL A 100 0.97 22.09 -19.09
CA VAL A 100 1.40 22.52 -20.43
C VAL A 100 0.29 23.31 -21.15
N PHE A 101 -0.96 22.85 -21.07
CA PHE A 101 -2.11 23.55 -21.65
C PHE A 101 -2.32 24.93 -20.99
N PHE A 102 -2.10 25.04 -19.70
CA PHE A 102 -2.21 26.30 -18.97
C PHE A 102 -1.21 27.32 -19.48
N PHE A 103 0.06 26.93 -19.55
CA PHE A 103 1.11 27.81 -20.07
C PHE A 103 0.87 28.16 -21.55
N ALA A 104 0.41 27.21 -22.37
CA ALA A 104 0.08 27.44 -23.76
C ALA A 104 -1.06 28.48 -23.89
N ALA A 105 -2.13 28.37 -23.10
CA ALA A 105 -3.24 29.33 -23.10
C ALA A 105 -2.78 30.74 -22.69
N MET A 106 -2.00 30.84 -21.61
CA MET A 106 -1.43 32.12 -21.17
C MET A 106 -0.53 32.73 -22.25
N PHE A 107 0.32 31.92 -22.87
CA PHE A 107 1.26 32.37 -23.91
C PHE A 107 0.53 32.87 -25.14
N VAL A 108 -0.49 32.15 -25.63
CA VAL A 108 -1.33 32.57 -26.75
C VAL A 108 -2.03 33.91 -26.43
N ASN A 109 -2.63 34.03 -25.26
CA ASN A 109 -3.29 35.25 -24.84
C ASN A 109 -2.31 36.43 -24.75
N PHE A 110 -1.12 36.22 -24.21
CA PHE A 110 -0.10 37.25 -24.05
C PHE A 110 0.47 37.71 -25.43
N ILE A 111 0.79 36.80 -26.33
CA ILE A 111 1.26 37.12 -27.67
C ILE A 111 0.19 37.90 -28.46
N THR A 112 -1.06 37.41 -28.39
CA THR A 112 -2.18 38.07 -29.06
C THR A 112 -2.36 39.50 -28.55
N LEU A 113 -2.32 39.68 -27.22
CA LEU A 113 -2.40 40.97 -26.56
C LEU A 113 -1.29 41.92 -27.05
N ALA A 114 -0.05 41.44 -27.17
CA ALA A 114 1.09 42.23 -27.63
C ALA A 114 0.96 42.69 -29.11
N HIS A 115 0.17 41.99 -29.92
CA HIS A 115 -0.04 42.32 -31.32
C HIS A 115 -1.33 43.09 -31.59
N VAL A 116 -2.18 43.29 -30.59
CA VAL A 116 -3.38 44.16 -30.71
C VAL A 116 -2.93 45.59 -30.70
N SER A 117 -2.91 46.22 -31.87
CA SER A 117 -2.59 47.65 -32.02
C SER A 117 -3.50 48.30 -33.05
N GLY A 118 -3.98 49.52 -32.76
CA GLY A 118 -4.81 50.30 -33.66
C GLY A 118 -6.32 50.10 -33.53
N ALA A 119 -7.09 50.83 -34.34
CA ALA A 119 -8.56 50.87 -34.27
C ALA A 119 -9.26 49.65 -34.88
N ALA A 120 -8.58 48.90 -35.74
CA ALA A 120 -9.13 47.70 -36.41
C ALA A 120 -8.32 46.45 -36.08
N VAL A 121 -8.99 45.37 -35.71
CA VAL A 121 -8.37 44.10 -35.45
C VAL A 121 -8.29 43.29 -36.77
N PRO A 122 -7.10 43.02 -37.30
CA PRO A 122 -6.94 42.18 -38.48
C PRO A 122 -7.56 40.78 -38.29
N ASN A 123 -8.02 40.14 -39.34
CA ASN A 123 -8.69 38.83 -39.22
C ASN A 123 -7.82 37.75 -38.56
N ASN A 124 -6.51 37.76 -38.79
CA ASN A 124 -5.58 36.85 -38.13
C ASN A 124 -5.53 37.05 -36.60
N ILE A 125 -5.52 38.31 -36.13
CA ILE A 125 -5.54 38.60 -34.69
C ILE A 125 -6.88 38.19 -34.06
N ARG A 126 -8.01 38.31 -34.76
CA ARG A 126 -9.31 37.80 -34.31
C ARG A 126 -9.31 36.30 -34.09
N VAL A 127 -8.73 35.53 -35.03
CA VAL A 127 -8.57 34.10 -34.91
C VAL A 127 -7.77 33.73 -33.66
N PHE A 128 -6.67 34.42 -33.42
CA PHE A 128 -5.87 34.19 -32.20
C PHE A 128 -6.60 34.61 -30.93
N ALA A 129 -7.40 35.66 -30.96
CA ALA A 129 -8.24 36.03 -29.79
C ALA A 129 -9.30 34.95 -29.50
N SER A 130 -9.96 34.43 -30.56
CA SER A 130 -10.92 33.33 -30.41
C SER A 130 -10.25 32.06 -29.92
N LEU A 131 -9.04 31.74 -30.39
CA LEU A 131 -8.24 30.63 -29.85
C LEU A 131 -7.90 30.81 -28.39
N GLY A 132 -7.50 32.01 -27.96
CA GLY A 132 -7.23 32.36 -26.58
C GLY A 132 -8.45 32.14 -25.66
N VAL A 133 -9.63 32.58 -26.11
CA VAL A 133 -10.90 32.33 -25.41
C VAL A 133 -11.18 30.83 -25.29
N ALA A 134 -11.07 30.08 -26.38
CA ALA A 134 -11.33 28.64 -26.43
C ALA A 134 -10.37 27.87 -25.51
N LEU A 135 -9.06 28.17 -25.58
CA LEU A 135 -8.04 27.56 -24.71
C LEU A 135 -8.29 27.89 -23.25
N THR A 136 -8.67 29.14 -22.93
CA THR A 136 -8.99 29.53 -21.56
C THR A 136 -10.20 28.77 -21.02
N ALA A 137 -11.28 28.69 -21.80
CA ALA A 137 -12.45 27.91 -21.45
C ALA A 137 -12.10 26.42 -21.23
N PHE A 138 -11.23 25.86 -22.08
CA PHE A 138 -10.76 24.49 -21.92
C PHE A 138 -9.89 24.31 -20.66
N CYS A 139 -9.04 25.26 -20.31
CA CYS A 139 -8.28 25.27 -19.06
C CYS A 139 -9.20 25.24 -17.84
N PHE A 140 -10.30 26.00 -17.84
CA PHE A 140 -11.28 25.93 -16.76
C PHE A 140 -11.86 24.54 -16.59
N LEU A 141 -12.22 23.87 -17.68
CA LEU A 141 -12.72 22.50 -17.63
C LEU A 141 -11.66 21.53 -17.07
N LEU A 142 -10.41 21.67 -17.49
CA LEU A 142 -9.31 20.83 -17.00
C LEU A 142 -9.09 21.03 -15.50
N ILE A 143 -9.17 22.25 -15.00
CA ILE A 143 -9.05 22.56 -13.57
C ILE A 143 -10.21 21.97 -12.76
N LEU A 144 -11.44 22.10 -13.23
CA LEU A 144 -12.58 21.47 -12.59
C LEU A 144 -12.41 19.94 -12.48
N ASN A 145 -11.87 19.32 -13.54
CA ASN A 145 -11.53 17.91 -13.51
C ASN A 145 -10.40 17.59 -12.50
N LEU A 146 -9.38 18.45 -12.40
CA LEU A 146 -8.31 18.30 -11.43
C LEU A 146 -8.82 18.43 -9.98
N PHE A 147 -9.62 19.45 -9.68
CA PHE A 147 -10.23 19.63 -8.35
C PHE A 147 -11.06 18.42 -7.91
N ARG A 148 -11.70 17.75 -8.83
CA ARG A 148 -12.45 16.52 -8.56
C ARG A 148 -11.55 15.33 -8.19
N ARG A 149 -10.29 15.33 -8.62
CA ARG A 149 -9.32 14.27 -8.33
C ARG A 149 -8.55 14.51 -7.03
N ILE A 150 -8.44 15.76 -6.59
CA ILE A 150 -7.72 16.13 -5.37
C ILE A 150 -8.16 15.29 -4.16
N PRO A 151 -9.47 15.05 -3.88
CA PRO A 151 -9.88 14.23 -2.75
C PRO A 151 -9.31 12.83 -2.73
N ARG A 152 -9.03 12.22 -3.89
CA ARG A 152 -8.42 10.88 -3.99
C ARG A 152 -6.99 10.82 -3.45
N PHE A 153 -6.28 11.96 -3.44
CA PHE A 153 -4.94 12.03 -2.83
C PHE A 153 -4.97 12.05 -1.31
N PHE A 154 -6.15 12.23 -0.72
CA PHE A 154 -6.36 12.22 0.73
C PHE A 154 -7.02 10.95 1.23
N ASN A 155 -7.66 10.20 0.34
CA ASN A 155 -8.31 8.95 0.73
C ASN A 155 -7.23 7.87 0.98
N PRO A 156 -7.13 7.38 2.23
CA PRO A 156 -6.16 6.33 2.57
C PRO A 156 -6.27 5.09 1.69
N GLU A 157 -7.50 4.66 1.39
CA GLU A 157 -7.78 3.50 0.54
C GLU A 157 -7.18 3.66 -0.86
N ASP A 158 -7.41 4.81 -1.52
CA ASP A 158 -6.85 5.08 -2.85
C ASP A 158 -5.30 5.10 -2.83
N ILE A 159 -4.70 5.58 -1.72
CA ILE A 159 -3.24 5.59 -1.54
C ILE A 159 -2.71 4.17 -1.41
N ILE A 160 -3.33 3.36 -0.55
CA ILE A 160 -2.98 1.95 -0.32
C ILE A 160 -3.10 1.15 -1.62
N ASP A 161 -4.20 1.31 -2.35
CA ASP A 161 -4.43 0.65 -3.64
C ASP A 161 -3.37 1.02 -4.68
N ASN A 162 -2.98 2.28 -4.76
CA ASN A 162 -1.93 2.73 -5.67
C ASN A 162 -0.56 2.15 -5.30
N ILE A 163 -0.21 2.08 -4.02
CA ILE A 163 1.03 1.49 -3.54
C ILE A 163 1.02 -0.02 -3.82
N LYS A 164 -0.09 -0.71 -3.52
CA LYS A 164 -0.30 -2.13 -3.84
C LYS A 164 -0.13 -2.40 -5.33
N ALA A 165 -0.84 -1.65 -6.19
CA ALA A 165 -0.74 -1.79 -7.63
C ALA A 165 0.70 -1.59 -8.14
N ALA A 166 1.43 -0.61 -7.59
CA ALA A 166 2.84 -0.39 -7.89
C ALA A 166 3.72 -1.56 -7.43
N ALA A 167 3.49 -2.11 -6.23
CA ALA A 167 4.24 -3.24 -5.69
C ALA A 167 4.01 -4.55 -6.47
N LEU A 168 2.83 -4.72 -7.06
CA LEU A 168 2.48 -5.87 -7.90
C LEU A 168 3.02 -5.74 -9.34
N THR A 169 3.51 -4.58 -9.76
CA THR A 169 4.15 -4.43 -11.07
C THR A 169 5.58 -4.99 -11.07
N GLU A 170 6.13 -5.25 -12.27
CA GLU A 170 7.52 -5.71 -12.43
C GLU A 170 8.53 -4.55 -12.27
N ASN A 171 8.45 -3.84 -11.15
CA ASN A 171 9.46 -2.88 -10.76
C ASN A 171 10.73 -3.61 -10.30
N GLY A 172 11.85 -2.89 -10.19
CA GLY A 172 13.07 -3.45 -9.65
C GLY A 172 12.90 -3.89 -8.18
N PRO A 173 13.65 -4.91 -7.71
CA PRO A 173 13.52 -5.42 -6.34
C PRO A 173 13.63 -4.34 -5.26
N ARG A 174 14.49 -3.34 -5.48
CA ARG A 174 14.68 -2.23 -4.55
C ARG A 174 13.44 -1.33 -4.44
N GLU A 175 12.80 -1.03 -5.57
CA GLU A 175 11.57 -0.22 -5.58
C GLU A 175 10.44 -0.96 -4.86
N ASN A 176 10.28 -2.26 -5.10
CA ASN A 176 9.26 -3.07 -4.44
C ASN A 176 9.52 -3.18 -2.93
N THR A 177 10.78 -3.31 -2.49
CA THR A 177 11.14 -3.27 -1.07
C THR A 177 10.73 -1.94 -0.41
N GLU A 178 10.95 -0.81 -1.10
CA GLU A 178 10.53 0.50 -0.58
C GLU A 178 9.00 0.61 -0.46
N LEU A 179 8.24 0.08 -1.43
CA LEU A 179 6.78 0.07 -1.40
C LEU A 179 6.23 -0.79 -0.26
N ILE A 180 6.83 -1.96 -0.01
CA ILE A 180 6.49 -2.83 1.13
C ILE A 180 6.73 -2.08 2.46
N LYS A 181 7.86 -1.39 2.60
CA LYS A 181 8.16 -0.56 3.78
C LYS A 181 7.17 0.57 3.98
N ILE A 182 6.74 1.20 2.90
CA ILE A 182 5.72 2.25 2.94
C ILE A 182 4.39 1.70 3.47
N LEU A 183 3.93 0.54 3.00
CA LEU A 183 2.73 -0.11 3.54
C LEU A 183 2.88 -0.42 5.03
N GLY A 184 4.00 -1.01 5.43
CA GLY A 184 4.31 -1.28 6.84
C GLY A 184 4.30 -0.01 7.71
N ASP A 185 4.85 1.09 7.22
CA ASP A 185 4.85 2.38 7.91
C ASP A 185 3.42 2.95 8.07
N ILE A 186 2.57 2.80 7.04
CA ILE A 186 1.15 3.21 7.11
C ILE A 186 0.45 2.39 8.19
N ILE A 187 0.55 1.07 8.15
CA ILE A 187 -0.11 0.18 9.11
C ILE A 187 0.30 0.54 10.54
N ARG A 188 1.61 0.64 10.82
CA ARG A 188 2.09 0.99 12.18
C ARG A 188 1.55 2.31 12.67
N LYS A 189 1.50 3.32 11.79
CA LYS A 189 1.02 4.65 12.16
C LYS A 189 -0.49 4.65 12.42
N GLU A 190 -1.27 4.02 11.55
CA GLU A 190 -2.72 3.96 11.69
C GLU A 190 -3.12 3.11 12.91
N THR A 191 -2.40 2.01 13.18
CA THR A 191 -2.55 1.22 14.41
C THR A 191 -2.30 2.07 15.65
N LEU A 192 -1.23 2.88 15.69
CA LEU A 192 -0.94 3.79 16.80
C LEU A 192 -1.99 4.90 16.96
N GLN A 193 -2.70 5.27 15.91
CA GLN A 193 -3.78 6.26 15.93
C GLN A 193 -5.15 5.65 16.22
N GLY A 194 -5.26 4.32 16.26
CA GLY A 194 -6.52 3.61 16.46
C GLY A 194 -7.43 3.59 15.23
N ASN A 195 -6.90 3.84 14.04
CA ASN A 195 -7.64 3.79 12.76
C ASN A 195 -7.64 2.36 12.22
N VAL A 196 -8.43 1.49 12.83
CA VAL A 196 -8.45 0.04 12.54
C VAL A 196 -8.76 -0.26 11.07
N ASP A 197 -9.73 0.43 10.48
CA ASP A 197 -10.16 0.16 9.09
C ASP A 197 -9.01 0.39 8.10
N VAL A 198 -8.31 1.52 8.20
CA VAL A 198 -7.18 1.85 7.32
C VAL A 198 -5.99 0.91 7.54
N ALA A 199 -5.74 0.52 8.80
CA ALA A 199 -4.69 -0.44 9.13
C ALA A 199 -5.01 -1.83 8.52
N SER A 200 -6.26 -2.28 8.58
CA SER A 200 -6.75 -3.53 7.99
C SER A 200 -6.63 -3.54 6.46
N ASP A 201 -7.04 -2.45 5.79
CA ASP A 201 -6.91 -2.32 4.33
C ASP A 201 -5.44 -2.41 3.89
N ALA A 202 -4.55 -1.73 4.61
CA ALA A 202 -3.12 -1.78 4.31
C ALA A 202 -2.49 -3.15 4.62
N LEU A 203 -2.96 -3.85 5.67
CA LEU A 203 -2.58 -5.24 5.95
C LEU A 203 -3.00 -6.18 4.83
N THR A 204 -4.24 -6.06 4.36
CA THR A 204 -4.75 -6.82 3.21
C THR A 204 -3.93 -6.56 1.95
N ALA A 205 -3.54 -5.30 1.71
CA ALA A 205 -2.66 -4.96 0.59
C ALA A 205 -1.27 -5.63 0.73
N LEU A 206 -0.71 -5.67 1.93
CA LEU A 206 0.58 -6.32 2.21
C LEU A 206 0.50 -7.84 2.05
N GLU A 207 -0.62 -8.46 2.47
CA GLU A 207 -0.92 -9.87 2.26
C GLU A 207 -0.97 -10.23 0.76
N ASP A 208 -1.70 -9.45 -0.03
CA ASP A 208 -1.81 -9.66 -1.48
C ASP A 208 -0.44 -9.56 -2.18
N VAL A 209 0.39 -8.59 -1.74
CA VAL A 209 1.78 -8.46 -2.23
C VAL A 209 2.61 -9.70 -1.87
N SER A 210 2.45 -10.23 -0.66
CA SER A 210 3.12 -11.46 -0.22
C SER A 210 2.73 -12.65 -1.10
N VAL A 211 1.43 -12.91 -1.25
CA VAL A 211 0.91 -14.00 -2.07
C VAL A 211 1.38 -13.89 -3.53
N TYR A 212 1.37 -12.69 -4.09
CA TYR A 212 1.87 -12.43 -5.44
C TYR A 212 3.37 -12.74 -5.57
N ASN A 213 4.18 -12.31 -4.60
CA ASN A 213 5.61 -12.56 -4.59
C ASN A 213 5.93 -14.06 -4.50
N PHE A 214 5.18 -14.85 -3.71
CA PHE A 214 5.33 -16.30 -3.68
C PHE A 214 5.04 -16.93 -5.04
N LYS A 215 3.91 -16.58 -5.66
CA LYS A 215 3.54 -17.09 -6.99
C LYS A 215 4.56 -16.78 -8.08
N ASN A 216 5.32 -15.71 -7.93
CA ASN A 216 6.31 -15.24 -8.90
C ASN A 216 7.76 -15.56 -8.50
N GLY A 217 7.98 -16.38 -7.46
CA GLY A 217 9.33 -16.80 -7.02
C GLY A 217 10.21 -15.68 -6.49
N ARG A 218 9.61 -14.59 -5.96
CA ARG A 218 10.31 -13.41 -5.44
C ARG A 218 10.56 -13.55 -3.93
N GLU A 219 11.26 -14.59 -3.50
CA GLU A 219 11.44 -14.95 -2.09
C GLU A 219 12.05 -13.84 -1.23
N GLY A 220 13.03 -13.09 -1.76
CA GLY A 220 13.66 -11.99 -1.02
C GLY A 220 12.70 -10.85 -0.66
N LEU A 221 11.65 -10.61 -1.46
CA LEU A 221 10.61 -9.63 -1.14
C LEU A 221 9.64 -10.15 -0.07
N ASN A 222 9.45 -11.46 0.02
CA ASN A 222 8.64 -12.05 1.07
C ASN A 222 9.28 -11.93 2.45
N GLU A 223 10.61 -12.01 2.55
CA GLU A 223 11.31 -11.75 3.81
C GLU A 223 11.01 -10.34 4.31
N GLU A 224 11.05 -9.34 3.42
CA GLU A 224 10.71 -7.96 3.78
C GLU A 224 9.25 -7.81 4.24
N VAL A 225 8.29 -8.46 3.55
CA VAL A 225 6.88 -8.44 3.97
C VAL A 225 6.71 -9.00 5.37
N LEU A 226 7.33 -10.17 5.64
CA LEU A 226 7.23 -10.83 6.94
C LEU A 226 7.90 -10.03 8.05
N GLU A 227 9.01 -9.33 7.76
CA GLU A 227 9.67 -8.43 8.70
C GLU A 227 8.74 -7.26 9.05
N GLN A 228 8.07 -6.66 8.05
CA GLN A 228 7.09 -5.60 8.31
C GLN A 228 5.90 -6.11 9.15
N LEU A 229 5.36 -7.29 8.84
CA LEU A 229 4.27 -7.89 9.61
C LEU A 229 4.69 -8.13 11.07
N PHE A 230 5.90 -8.60 11.30
CA PHE A 230 6.43 -8.80 12.64
C PHE A 230 6.58 -7.49 13.42
N ASP A 231 7.08 -6.44 12.79
CA ASP A 231 7.20 -5.11 13.42
C ASP A 231 5.82 -4.50 13.75
N ILE A 232 4.81 -4.77 12.91
CA ILE A 232 3.42 -4.37 13.16
C ILE A 232 2.88 -5.15 14.36
N ALA A 233 3.06 -6.47 14.41
CA ALA A 233 2.66 -7.29 15.56
C ALA A 233 3.28 -6.76 16.86
N ARG A 234 4.59 -6.45 16.84
CA ARG A 234 5.29 -5.87 17.99
C ARG A 234 4.68 -4.52 18.41
N THR A 235 4.25 -3.71 17.46
CA THR A 235 3.63 -2.41 17.75
C THR A 235 2.25 -2.61 18.35
N ALA A 236 1.41 -3.46 17.76
CA ALA A 236 0.07 -3.79 18.25
C ALA A 236 0.11 -4.39 19.68
N THR A 237 1.04 -5.31 19.93
CA THR A 237 1.24 -5.89 21.28
C THR A 237 1.59 -4.83 22.33
N ARG A 238 2.41 -3.84 21.98
CA ARG A 238 2.76 -2.75 22.91
C ARG A 238 1.59 -1.86 23.31
N ILE A 239 0.64 -1.67 22.42
CA ILE A 239 -0.56 -0.83 22.66
C ILE A 239 -1.79 -1.66 23.02
N HIS A 240 -1.65 -3.00 23.12
CA HIS A 240 -2.73 -3.94 23.40
C HIS A 240 -3.86 -3.93 22.37
N ASP A 241 -3.52 -3.72 21.08
CA ASP A 241 -4.46 -3.79 19.96
C ASP A 241 -4.59 -5.24 19.46
N THR A 242 -5.47 -5.99 20.12
CA THR A 242 -5.72 -7.40 19.80
C THR A 242 -6.28 -7.60 18.39
N SER A 243 -7.02 -6.63 17.84
CA SER A 243 -7.57 -6.73 16.49
C SER A 243 -6.45 -6.79 15.46
N THR A 244 -5.55 -5.82 15.50
CA THR A 244 -4.38 -5.78 14.61
C THR A 244 -3.46 -6.99 14.83
N GLU A 245 -3.27 -7.46 16.08
CA GLU A 245 -2.49 -8.67 16.36
C GLU A 245 -3.04 -9.89 15.61
N ILE A 246 -4.36 -10.12 15.66
CA ILE A 246 -5.02 -11.26 15.00
C ILE A 246 -4.93 -11.11 13.47
N GLU A 247 -5.13 -9.93 12.93
CA GLU A 247 -5.03 -9.68 11.49
C GLU A 247 -3.62 -9.94 10.96
N VAL A 248 -2.58 -9.52 11.69
CA VAL A 248 -1.18 -9.84 11.34
C VAL A 248 -0.95 -11.35 11.32
N VAL A 249 -1.45 -12.08 12.30
CA VAL A 249 -1.35 -13.55 12.34
C VAL A 249 -2.02 -14.17 11.10
N ASN A 250 -3.17 -13.68 10.70
CA ASN A 250 -3.87 -14.12 9.50
C ASN A 250 -3.08 -13.82 8.21
N SER A 251 -2.45 -12.65 8.11
CA SER A 251 -1.60 -12.29 6.96
C SER A 251 -0.34 -13.16 6.88
N ILE A 252 0.28 -13.50 8.02
CA ILE A 252 1.38 -14.48 8.06
C ILE A 252 0.88 -15.88 7.65
N ARG A 253 -0.34 -16.26 8.05
CA ARG A 253 -0.99 -17.50 7.60
C ARG A 253 -1.08 -17.56 6.08
N ALA A 254 -1.56 -16.50 5.44
CA ALA A 254 -1.67 -16.45 3.97
C ALA A 254 -0.31 -16.67 3.31
N ALA A 255 0.76 -16.10 3.84
CA ALA A 255 2.13 -16.32 3.39
C ALA A 255 2.56 -17.79 3.57
N CYS A 256 2.25 -18.42 4.72
CA CYS A 256 2.54 -19.83 4.96
C CYS A 256 1.76 -20.76 4.01
N VAL A 257 0.48 -20.48 3.79
CA VAL A 257 -0.37 -21.24 2.84
C VAL A 257 0.18 -21.11 1.40
N ALA A 258 0.59 -19.90 0.99
CA ALA A 258 1.21 -19.72 -0.31
C ALA A 258 2.52 -20.51 -0.43
N THR A 259 3.36 -20.53 0.61
CA THR A 259 4.57 -21.36 0.68
C THR A 259 4.26 -22.85 0.47
N ILE A 260 3.21 -23.39 1.11
CA ILE A 260 2.79 -24.79 0.99
C ILE A 260 2.28 -25.07 -0.44
N ASN A 261 1.44 -24.19 -0.99
CA ASN A 261 0.85 -24.35 -2.32
C ASN A 261 1.89 -24.36 -3.43
N GLU A 262 2.84 -23.46 -3.38
CA GLU A 262 3.89 -23.31 -4.40
C GLU A 262 5.08 -24.23 -4.17
N ASP A 263 5.04 -25.11 -3.15
CA ASP A 263 6.15 -25.98 -2.73
C ASP A 263 7.49 -25.25 -2.58
N SER A 264 7.40 -24.03 -2.09
CA SER A 264 8.57 -23.18 -1.93
C SER A 264 9.50 -23.70 -0.84
N LYS A 265 10.80 -23.59 -1.08
CA LYS A 265 11.83 -23.87 -0.06
C LYS A 265 11.96 -22.74 0.96
N TYR A 266 11.33 -21.61 0.72
CA TYR A 266 11.33 -20.47 1.64
C TYR A 266 10.34 -20.71 2.79
N LEU A 267 10.85 -20.88 4.00
CA LEU A 267 10.08 -21.25 5.19
C LEU A 267 9.96 -20.11 6.20
N GLY A 268 10.22 -18.87 5.75
CA GLY A 268 10.24 -17.69 6.63
C GLY A 268 8.94 -17.45 7.36
N GLY A 269 7.78 -17.66 6.72
CA GLY A 269 6.47 -17.45 7.34
C GLY A 269 6.28 -18.23 8.65
N PHE A 270 6.69 -19.48 8.69
CA PHE A 270 6.60 -20.31 9.90
C PHE A 270 7.52 -19.81 11.04
N ARG A 271 8.70 -19.27 10.68
CA ARG A 271 9.60 -18.65 11.64
C ARG A 271 8.97 -17.41 12.24
N TYR A 272 8.44 -16.52 11.41
CA TYR A 272 7.79 -15.29 11.89
C TYR A 272 6.53 -15.56 12.70
N LEU A 273 5.75 -16.59 12.35
CA LEU A 273 4.60 -17.02 13.16
C LEU A 273 5.02 -17.40 14.59
N ARG A 274 6.13 -18.15 14.73
CA ARG A 274 6.71 -18.44 16.05
C ARG A 274 7.14 -17.17 16.77
N GLU A 275 7.84 -16.24 16.10
CA GLU A 275 8.27 -14.98 16.72
C GLU A 275 7.09 -14.16 17.24
N VAL A 276 5.97 -14.11 16.52
CA VAL A 276 4.74 -13.46 16.96
C VAL A 276 4.17 -14.19 18.18
N GLY A 277 4.17 -15.53 18.20
CA GLY A 277 3.79 -16.31 19.37
C GLY A 277 4.66 -15.99 20.60
N ILE A 278 5.97 -15.78 20.40
CA ILE A 278 6.87 -15.37 21.50
C ILE A 278 6.55 -13.95 22.00
N LEU A 279 6.15 -13.04 21.10
CA LEU A 279 5.72 -11.69 21.49
C LEU A 279 4.46 -11.69 22.37
N ALA A 280 3.60 -12.72 22.28
CA ALA A 280 2.41 -12.84 23.11
C ALA A 280 2.73 -12.90 24.61
N LEU A 281 3.99 -13.13 24.99
CA LEU A 281 4.46 -13.04 26.37
C LEU A 281 5.12 -11.67 26.62
N ASP A 282 4.45 -10.78 27.33
CA ASP A 282 5.08 -9.58 27.88
C ASP A 282 5.91 -9.94 29.12
N ARG A 283 7.20 -10.20 28.90
CA ARG A 283 8.14 -10.58 29.98
C ARG A 283 8.26 -9.51 31.06
N SER A 284 8.06 -8.24 30.71
CA SER A 284 8.22 -7.12 31.65
C SER A 284 7.10 -7.06 32.69
N ARG A 285 5.93 -7.58 32.32
CA ARG A 285 4.71 -7.55 33.14
C ARG A 285 4.20 -8.93 33.59
N GLY A 286 4.79 -10.00 33.03
CA GLY A 286 4.29 -11.37 33.26
C GLY A 286 2.89 -11.61 32.70
N ILE A 287 2.48 -10.79 31.70
CA ILE A 287 1.16 -10.88 31.06
C ILE A 287 1.28 -11.73 29.81
N VAL A 288 0.36 -12.67 29.65
CA VAL A 288 0.20 -13.46 28.43
C VAL A 288 -0.99 -12.92 27.64
N HIS A 289 -0.75 -12.53 26.39
CA HIS A 289 -1.80 -12.18 25.44
C HIS A 289 -2.46 -13.47 24.95
N SER A 290 -3.38 -14.00 25.74
CA SER A 290 -3.96 -15.33 25.53
C SER A 290 -4.66 -15.51 24.19
N GLN A 291 -5.34 -14.48 23.68
CA GLN A 291 -6.00 -14.54 22.37
C GLN A 291 -4.99 -14.63 21.23
N LEU A 292 -3.93 -13.84 21.26
CA LEU A 292 -2.86 -13.90 20.27
C LEU A 292 -2.20 -15.29 20.26
N LEU A 293 -1.88 -15.80 21.44
CA LEU A 293 -1.25 -17.11 21.57
C LEU A 293 -2.15 -18.24 21.05
N LEU A 294 -3.44 -18.24 21.43
CA LEU A 294 -4.40 -19.22 20.94
C LEU A 294 -4.53 -19.16 19.40
N SER A 295 -4.57 -17.94 18.84
CA SER A 295 -4.61 -17.78 17.39
C SER A 295 -3.37 -18.36 16.71
N VAL A 296 -2.18 -18.15 17.29
CA VAL A 296 -0.92 -18.71 16.75
C VAL A 296 -0.89 -20.23 16.87
N SER A 297 -1.33 -20.79 18.02
CA SER A 297 -1.37 -22.24 18.27
C SER A 297 -2.31 -22.96 17.30
N HIS A 298 -3.55 -22.50 17.18
CA HIS A 298 -4.51 -23.04 16.23
C HIS A 298 -4.02 -22.95 14.80
N LEU A 299 -3.35 -21.83 14.47
CA LEU A 299 -2.82 -21.64 13.13
C LEU A 299 -1.70 -22.65 12.79
N PHE A 300 -0.80 -22.94 13.73
CA PHE A 300 0.19 -24.01 13.52
C PHE A 300 -0.47 -25.35 13.27
N THR A 301 -1.50 -25.69 14.04
CA THR A 301 -2.28 -26.93 13.89
C THR A 301 -2.91 -27.03 12.50
N ASP A 302 -3.56 -25.95 12.05
CA ASP A 302 -4.16 -25.87 10.71
C ASP A 302 -3.11 -26.02 9.60
N LEU A 303 -1.98 -25.31 9.71
CA LEU A 303 -0.91 -25.33 8.71
C LEU A 303 -0.23 -26.70 8.62
N ILE A 304 -0.01 -27.38 9.74
CA ILE A 304 0.53 -28.76 9.76
C ILE A 304 -0.43 -29.70 9.04
N SER A 305 -1.71 -29.64 9.39
CA SER A 305 -2.75 -30.48 8.78
C SER A 305 -2.88 -30.21 7.29
N TYR A 306 -2.88 -28.95 6.88
CA TYR A 306 -2.95 -28.55 5.48
C TYR A 306 -1.71 -29.00 4.68
N ALA A 307 -0.50 -28.85 5.24
CA ALA A 307 0.72 -29.29 4.59
C ALA A 307 0.75 -30.83 4.42
N LYS A 308 0.24 -31.58 5.39
CA LYS A 308 0.09 -33.04 5.31
C LYS A 308 -0.91 -33.45 4.23
N GLU A 309 -2.06 -32.79 4.15
CA GLU A 309 -3.06 -33.04 3.10
C GLU A 309 -2.50 -32.79 1.70
N LYS A 310 -1.63 -31.80 1.56
CA LYS A 310 -0.95 -31.47 0.30
C LYS A 310 0.30 -32.31 0.05
N GLU A 311 0.61 -33.31 0.89
CA GLU A 311 1.82 -34.12 0.82
C GLU A 311 3.14 -33.31 0.86
N ARG A 312 3.11 -32.16 1.50
CA ARG A 312 4.26 -31.23 1.65
C ARG A 312 5.03 -31.53 2.94
N HIS A 313 5.74 -32.64 2.98
CA HIS A 313 6.39 -33.14 4.18
C HIS A 313 7.44 -32.20 4.77
N THR A 314 8.21 -31.49 3.92
CA THR A 314 9.21 -30.53 4.38
C THR A 314 8.57 -29.36 5.12
N GLN A 315 7.51 -28.78 4.57
CA GLN A 315 6.79 -27.67 5.18
C GLN A 315 6.07 -28.12 6.47
N ALA A 316 5.46 -29.31 6.46
CA ALA A 316 4.85 -29.88 7.67
C ALA A 316 5.88 -30.08 8.78
N LEU A 317 7.01 -30.71 8.50
CA LEU A 317 8.08 -30.94 9.48
C LEU A 317 8.63 -29.62 10.03
N PHE A 318 8.89 -28.65 9.15
CA PHE A 318 9.41 -27.35 9.60
C PHE A 318 8.39 -26.62 10.48
N SER A 319 7.10 -26.68 10.15
CA SER A 319 6.03 -26.11 10.98
C SER A 319 5.99 -26.75 12.36
N ILE A 320 6.09 -28.08 12.44
CA ILE A 320 6.18 -28.83 13.69
C ILE A 320 7.39 -28.37 14.52
N MET A 321 8.56 -28.22 13.89
CA MET A 321 9.76 -27.75 14.57
C MET A 321 9.58 -26.34 15.15
N GLN A 322 8.98 -25.41 14.42
CA GLN A 322 8.73 -24.05 14.94
C GLN A 322 7.72 -24.07 16.08
N PHE A 323 6.68 -24.89 15.98
CA PHE A 323 5.68 -25.05 17.03
C PHE A 323 6.29 -25.68 18.28
N PHE A 324 7.22 -26.62 18.10
CA PHE A 324 7.97 -27.24 19.19
C PHE A 324 8.85 -26.23 19.95
N ILE A 325 9.54 -25.35 19.22
CA ILE A 325 10.33 -24.27 19.82
C ILE A 325 9.44 -23.32 20.62
N LEU A 326 8.26 -22.98 20.11
CA LEU A 326 7.29 -22.15 20.82
C LEU A 326 6.83 -22.83 22.10
N GLY A 327 6.49 -24.13 22.05
CA GLY A 327 6.10 -24.92 23.22
C GLY A 327 7.19 -24.97 24.29
N GLY A 328 8.44 -25.24 23.91
CA GLY A 328 9.58 -25.24 24.83
C GLY A 328 9.81 -23.85 25.47
N PHE A 329 9.64 -22.77 24.69
CA PHE A 329 9.72 -21.42 25.22
C PHE A 329 8.66 -21.16 26.31
N TYR A 330 7.41 -21.57 26.08
CA TYR A 330 6.35 -21.40 27.07
C TYR A 330 6.50 -22.35 28.26
N ASN A 331 6.98 -23.58 28.06
CA ASN A 331 7.28 -24.51 29.15
C ASN A 331 8.31 -23.90 30.12
N ALA A 332 9.28 -23.18 29.59
CA ALA A 332 10.29 -22.50 30.41
C ALA A 332 9.75 -21.28 31.19
N ASN A 333 8.67 -20.65 30.72
CA ASN A 333 8.18 -19.38 31.23
C ASN A 333 6.76 -19.45 31.80
N HIS A 334 5.88 -20.33 31.26
CA HIS A 334 4.46 -20.47 31.66
C HIS A 334 3.93 -21.89 31.35
N GLU A 335 4.06 -22.78 32.32
CA GLU A 335 3.69 -24.20 32.19
C GLU A 335 2.21 -24.44 31.81
N SER A 336 1.28 -23.65 32.34
CA SER A 336 -0.14 -23.79 31.98
C SER A 336 -0.44 -23.53 30.49
N VAL A 337 0.32 -22.66 29.89
CA VAL A 337 0.22 -22.35 28.44
C VAL A 337 0.88 -23.45 27.62
N ALA A 338 2.01 -24.00 28.10
CA ALA A 338 2.69 -25.09 27.43
C ALA A 338 1.78 -26.32 27.30
N ASN A 339 0.92 -26.60 28.28
CA ASN A 339 -0.02 -27.73 28.25
C ASN A 339 -1.03 -27.62 27.09
N HIS A 340 -1.51 -26.41 26.74
CA HIS A 340 -2.37 -26.22 25.57
C HIS A 340 -1.62 -26.51 24.26
N ILE A 341 -0.40 -26.00 24.15
CA ILE A 341 0.44 -26.27 22.97
C ILE A 341 0.72 -27.77 22.86
N ILE A 342 0.93 -28.49 23.97
CA ILE A 342 1.09 -29.95 24.00
C ILE A 342 -0.15 -30.64 23.43
N GLU A 343 -1.35 -30.26 23.86
CA GLU A 343 -2.61 -30.84 23.37
C GLU A 343 -2.78 -30.59 21.86
N ASP A 344 -2.50 -29.38 21.41
CA ASP A 344 -2.58 -29.00 20.01
C ASP A 344 -1.60 -29.82 19.15
N ILE A 345 -0.33 -29.96 19.53
CA ILE A 345 0.65 -30.77 18.82
C ILE A 345 0.20 -32.25 18.76
N ARG A 346 -0.28 -32.80 19.86
CA ARG A 346 -0.77 -34.18 19.91
C ARG A 346 -1.94 -34.44 18.98
N SER A 347 -2.79 -33.44 18.78
CA SER A 347 -3.95 -33.58 17.90
C SER A 347 -3.58 -33.78 16.43
N VAL A 348 -2.42 -33.31 15.99
CA VAL A 348 -2.02 -33.27 14.57
C VAL A 348 -0.74 -34.01 14.24
N CYS A 349 0.08 -34.38 15.24
CA CYS A 349 1.39 -35.02 15.03
C CYS A 349 1.44 -36.44 15.54
N THR A 350 2.13 -37.31 14.81
CA THR A 350 2.50 -38.67 15.26
C THR A 350 3.74 -38.58 16.16
N GLN A 351 3.92 -39.58 17.05
CA GLN A 351 5.12 -39.68 17.90
C GLN A 351 6.42 -39.63 17.09
N ARG A 352 6.46 -40.28 15.93
CA ARG A 352 7.64 -40.25 15.03
C ARG A 352 7.94 -38.84 14.50
N GLU A 353 6.92 -38.08 14.14
CA GLU A 353 7.10 -36.71 13.66
C GLU A 353 7.60 -35.79 14.80
N VAL A 354 7.11 -36.00 16.02
CA VAL A 354 7.57 -35.30 17.22
C VAL A 354 9.04 -35.59 17.49
N GLU A 355 9.48 -36.85 17.42
CA GLU A 355 10.88 -37.22 17.60
C GLU A 355 11.80 -36.60 16.53
N VAL A 356 11.38 -36.62 15.26
CA VAL A 356 12.16 -36.00 14.16
C VAL A 356 12.27 -34.50 14.38
N ALA A 357 11.17 -33.83 14.76
CA ALA A 357 11.17 -32.41 15.06
C ALA A 357 12.07 -32.06 16.25
N PHE A 358 11.99 -32.84 17.35
CA PHE A 358 12.83 -32.69 18.54
C PHE A 358 14.32 -32.72 18.17
N ASN A 359 14.75 -33.76 17.47
CA ASN A 359 16.16 -33.91 17.05
C ASN A 359 16.61 -32.71 16.19
N GLY A 360 15.78 -32.27 15.24
CA GLY A 360 16.09 -31.13 14.39
C GLY A 360 16.15 -29.80 15.14
N VAL A 361 15.42 -29.66 16.26
CA VAL A 361 15.48 -28.45 17.12
C VAL A 361 16.72 -28.50 18.00
N ILE A 362 17.06 -29.65 18.58
CA ILE A 362 18.27 -29.82 19.41
C ILE A 362 19.55 -29.53 18.62
N GLU A 363 19.61 -29.92 17.35
CA GLU A 363 20.73 -29.57 16.46
C GLU A 363 20.96 -28.04 16.32
N LYS A 364 19.89 -27.27 16.52
CA LYS A 364 19.91 -25.78 16.38
C LYS A 364 19.91 -25.04 17.72
N LYS A 365 20.08 -25.72 18.83
CA LYS A 365 19.94 -25.16 20.20
C LYS A 365 20.75 -23.89 20.44
N GLU A 366 21.96 -23.78 19.90
CA GLU A 366 22.81 -22.61 20.10
C GLU A 366 22.19 -21.32 19.52
N THR A 367 21.48 -21.44 18.39
CA THR A 367 20.77 -20.30 17.78
C THR A 367 19.53 -19.86 18.57
N LEU A 368 19.05 -20.72 19.46
CA LEU A 368 17.84 -20.48 20.25
C LEU A 368 18.12 -19.90 21.65
N ARG A 369 19.40 -19.84 22.05
CA ARG A 369 19.82 -19.45 23.39
C ARG A 369 19.27 -18.08 23.85
N SER A 370 19.14 -17.13 22.91
CA SER A 370 18.62 -15.79 23.17
C SER A 370 17.15 -15.76 23.61
N TYR A 371 16.37 -16.77 23.22
CA TYR A 371 14.95 -16.83 23.55
C TYR A 371 14.67 -17.32 24.97
N PHE A 372 15.56 -18.14 25.54
CA PHE A 372 15.31 -18.85 26.80
C PHE A 372 15.79 -18.12 28.07
N GLY A 373 16.21 -16.84 27.95
CA GLY A 373 16.37 -15.95 29.12
C GLY A 373 17.34 -16.43 30.21
N GLY A 374 18.38 -17.19 29.83
CA GLY A 374 19.35 -17.74 30.78
C GLY A 374 19.14 -19.20 31.18
N ARG A 375 18.00 -19.81 30.83
CA ARG A 375 17.83 -21.27 30.87
C ARG A 375 18.54 -21.91 29.68
N ASP A 376 19.04 -23.13 29.85
CA ASP A 376 19.57 -23.87 28.71
C ASP A 376 18.40 -24.24 27.76
N PRO A 377 18.47 -23.88 26.47
CA PRO A 377 17.42 -24.25 25.52
C PRO A 377 17.20 -25.77 25.44
N GLU A 378 18.27 -26.55 25.58
CA GLU A 378 18.19 -28.01 25.52
C GLU A 378 17.33 -28.56 26.66
N ASP A 379 17.54 -28.09 27.89
CA ASP A 379 16.76 -28.57 29.05
C ASP A 379 15.28 -28.20 28.88
N ALA A 380 14.97 -26.94 28.52
CA ALA A 380 13.60 -26.49 28.35
C ALA A 380 12.85 -27.24 27.21
N ILE A 381 13.55 -27.52 26.11
CA ILE A 381 13.00 -28.23 24.97
C ILE A 381 12.86 -29.72 25.30
N ARG A 382 13.79 -30.30 26.06
CA ARG A 382 13.72 -31.70 26.51
C ARG A 382 12.57 -31.89 27.52
N ASP A 383 12.43 -31.01 28.51
CA ASP A 383 11.32 -31.05 29.45
C ASP A 383 9.96 -30.99 28.74
N PHE A 384 9.86 -30.13 27.70
CA PHE A 384 8.65 -30.04 26.87
C PHE A 384 8.41 -31.31 26.05
N HIS A 385 9.48 -31.89 25.44
CA HIS A 385 9.40 -33.15 24.74
C HIS A 385 8.95 -34.29 25.64
N ASP A 386 9.53 -34.41 26.82
CA ASP A 386 9.19 -35.48 27.80
C ASP A 386 7.74 -35.35 28.27
N ALA A 387 7.26 -34.11 28.50
CA ALA A 387 5.87 -33.84 28.78
C ALA A 387 4.95 -34.20 27.59
N LEU A 388 5.38 -33.97 26.36
CA LEU A 388 4.63 -34.31 25.15
C LEU A 388 4.55 -35.83 24.94
N MET A 389 5.59 -36.57 25.30
CA MET A 389 5.68 -38.03 25.14
C MET A 389 5.11 -38.84 26.33
N ALA A 390 4.86 -38.17 27.47
CA ALA A 390 4.40 -38.84 28.71
C ALA A 390 2.95 -39.37 28.68
N TYR A 391 2.23 -39.19 27.59
CA TYR A 391 0.87 -39.66 27.33
C TYR A 391 0.78 -40.41 25.99
#